data_53881ce3457332e2fe4a7457e866debd
#
_entry.id   53881ce3457332e2fe4a7457e866debd
#
_cell.length_a   1.000
_cell.length_b   1.000
_cell.length_c   1.000
_cell.angle_alpha   90.00
_cell.angle_beta   90.00
_cell.angle_gamma   90.00
#
_symmetry.space_group_name_H-M   'P 1'
#
loop_
_entity.id
_entity.type
_entity.pdbx_description
1 polymer ?
#
loop_
_entity_poly.entity_id
_entity_poly.type
_entity_poly.pdbx_seq_one_letter_code
_entity_poly.pdbx_strand_id
1 'polypeptide(L)'
;MELLYELTPVKRRGELRARLSVLKELVDWIDVPDSPMGSTSQFSPLVSCLVKAMEEVKVIAHIRTIDLSRVALTSATKSLELCGVERVVYVRGDLVPNSSVVKDVEPEDAVSLVKQLGLNISPGLTLSLRKGLTEILKRMSSSADFYLVLNLTEKTFEILESVSRIARSANVKIYPYLIIATENSYEALANLLGREKVLSIEKALEVASSSSHLVDGFLVSSPLDFKGGINFLNTLRKIA
;
A
#
# COMPACT_ATOMS: atom_id res chain seq x y z
N MET A 1 -1.24 -12.90 -11.65
CA MET A 1 -1.68 -11.93 -10.64
C MET A 1 -0.49 -11.53 -9.78
N GLU A 2 -0.25 -10.23 -9.53
CA GLU A 2 0.88 -9.77 -8.69
C GLU A 2 0.54 -9.91 -7.19
N LEU A 3 1.51 -10.33 -6.38
CA LEU A 3 1.40 -10.37 -4.92
C LEU A 3 2.28 -9.29 -4.29
N LEU A 4 1.69 -8.50 -3.42
CA LEU A 4 2.34 -7.42 -2.70
C LEU A 4 2.27 -7.71 -1.20
N TYR A 5 3.29 -7.30 -0.44
CA TYR A 5 3.27 -7.43 1.02
C TYR A 5 3.67 -6.13 1.70
N GLU A 6 2.82 -5.67 2.63
CA GLU A 6 3.11 -4.50 3.46
C GLU A 6 4.13 -4.85 4.55
N LEU A 7 5.30 -4.26 4.44
CA LEU A 7 6.38 -4.43 5.40
C LEU A 7 6.12 -3.60 6.65
N THR A 8 5.61 -4.23 7.69
CA THR A 8 5.41 -3.54 8.97
C THR A 8 6.72 -2.98 9.51
N PRO A 9 6.70 -1.78 10.15
CA PRO A 9 7.89 -1.17 10.73
C PRO A 9 8.67 -2.13 11.65
N VAL A 10 9.98 -2.17 11.49
CA VAL A 10 10.88 -3.03 12.27
C VAL A 10 11.86 -2.18 13.09
N LYS A 11 12.26 -2.67 14.26
CA LYS A 11 13.16 -1.90 15.14
C LYS A 11 14.65 -2.09 14.83
N ARG A 12 15.03 -3.18 14.16
CA ARG A 12 16.42 -3.58 13.97
C ARG A 12 16.72 -3.97 12.53
N ARG A 13 17.88 -3.59 12.02
CA ARG A 13 18.34 -3.95 10.67
C ARG A 13 18.40 -5.46 10.42
N GLY A 14 18.78 -6.25 11.44
CA GLY A 14 18.80 -7.71 11.35
C GLY A 14 17.40 -8.31 11.16
N GLU A 15 16.39 -7.75 11.83
CA GLU A 15 15.00 -8.14 11.64
C GLU A 15 14.51 -7.80 10.23
N LEU A 16 14.83 -6.60 9.73
CA LEU A 16 14.53 -6.23 8.35
C LEU A 16 15.09 -7.26 7.37
N ARG A 17 16.39 -7.59 7.49
CA ARG A 17 17.03 -8.57 6.62
C ARG A 17 16.37 -9.95 6.70
N ALA A 18 16.03 -10.42 7.89
CA ALA A 18 15.37 -11.70 8.08
C ALA A 18 13.98 -11.74 7.43
N ARG A 19 13.21 -10.66 7.51
CA ARG A 19 11.91 -10.57 6.83
C ARG A 19 12.07 -10.52 5.31
N LEU A 20 12.98 -9.71 4.80
CA LEU A 20 13.25 -9.59 3.36
C LEU A 20 13.70 -10.90 2.74
N SER A 21 14.57 -11.68 3.41
CA SER A 21 15.04 -12.97 2.90
C SER A 21 13.91 -14.00 2.68
N VAL A 22 12.81 -13.88 3.41
CA VAL A 22 11.61 -14.71 3.22
C VAL A 22 10.69 -14.11 2.17
N LEU A 23 10.43 -12.81 2.24
CA LEU A 23 9.45 -12.14 1.38
C LEU A 23 9.87 -12.13 -0.09
N LYS A 24 11.15 -11.97 -0.41
CA LYS A 24 11.65 -11.90 -1.80
C LYS A 24 11.31 -13.13 -2.66
N GLU A 25 11.08 -14.27 -2.03
CA GLU A 25 10.70 -15.52 -2.72
C GLU A 25 9.18 -15.66 -2.88
N LEU A 26 8.40 -14.85 -2.15
CA LEU A 26 6.96 -15.00 -2.05
C LEU A 26 6.14 -13.91 -2.74
N VAL A 27 6.72 -12.73 -2.92
CA VAL A 27 5.98 -11.57 -3.44
C VAL A 27 6.71 -10.88 -4.59
N ASP A 28 5.93 -10.22 -5.43
CA ASP A 28 6.45 -9.42 -6.54
C ASP A 28 6.89 -8.03 -6.05
N TRP A 29 6.26 -7.51 -4.98
CA TRP A 29 6.49 -6.17 -4.47
C TRP A 29 6.53 -6.14 -2.95
N ILE A 30 7.47 -5.39 -2.40
CA ILE A 30 7.49 -4.99 -0.99
C ILE A 30 6.90 -3.59 -0.88
N ASP A 31 5.81 -3.45 -0.15
CA ASP A 31 5.18 -2.17 0.16
C ASP A 31 5.70 -1.66 1.50
N VAL A 32 6.22 -0.44 1.53
CA VAL A 32 6.83 0.17 2.73
C VAL A 32 5.95 1.31 3.21
N PRO A 33 5.14 1.12 4.26
CA PRO A 33 4.24 2.15 4.76
C PRO A 33 4.99 3.30 5.45
N ASP A 34 4.37 4.46 5.50
CA ASP A 34 4.88 5.65 6.21
C ASP A 34 3.98 6.00 7.37
N SER A 35 4.47 5.85 8.59
CA SER A 35 3.75 6.18 9.83
C SER A 35 2.28 5.69 9.82
N PRO A 36 2.06 4.38 9.61
CA PRO A 36 0.71 3.84 9.49
C PRO A 36 -0.13 4.12 10.72
N MET A 37 -1.42 4.39 10.52
CA MET A 37 -2.39 4.69 11.58
C MET A 37 -2.01 5.90 12.47
N GLY A 38 -1.28 6.88 11.94
CA GLY A 38 -0.83 8.04 12.71
C GLY A 38 0.18 7.71 13.81
N SER A 39 0.80 6.54 13.75
CA SER A 39 1.88 6.14 14.67
C SER A 39 3.23 6.42 14.02
N THR A 40 4.06 7.26 14.64
CA THR A 40 5.40 7.57 14.13
C THR A 40 6.21 6.30 13.92
N SER A 41 6.77 6.14 12.72
CA SER A 41 7.66 5.05 12.36
C SER A 41 8.90 5.58 11.65
N GLN A 42 9.73 4.69 11.14
CA GLN A 42 10.86 5.08 10.28
C GLN A 42 10.32 5.70 9.00
N PHE A 43 11.01 6.70 8.48
CA PHE A 43 10.68 7.37 7.24
C PHE A 43 10.71 6.39 6.05
N SER A 44 9.57 6.16 5.42
CA SER A 44 9.41 5.14 4.38
C SER A 44 10.41 5.28 3.24
N PRO A 45 10.70 6.47 2.69
CA PRO A 45 11.73 6.63 1.66
C PRO A 45 13.10 6.07 2.05
N LEU A 46 13.54 6.29 3.30
CA LEU A 46 14.82 5.75 3.78
C LEU A 46 14.77 4.22 3.89
N VAL A 47 13.70 3.67 4.45
CA VAL A 47 13.53 2.21 4.57
C VAL A 47 13.48 1.57 3.19
N SER A 48 12.79 2.17 2.23
CA SER A 48 12.69 1.69 0.85
C SER A 48 14.07 1.64 0.16
N CYS A 49 14.89 2.67 0.33
CA CYS A 49 16.28 2.67 -0.13
C CYS A 49 17.11 1.56 0.54
N LEU A 50 16.92 1.32 1.84
CA LEU A 50 17.60 0.22 2.55
C LEU A 50 17.16 -1.15 2.04
N VAL A 51 15.88 -1.34 1.74
CA VAL A 51 15.35 -2.57 1.14
C VAL A 51 16.01 -2.83 -0.21
N LYS A 52 16.06 -1.84 -1.10
CA LYS A 52 16.74 -1.93 -2.40
C LYS A 52 18.23 -2.23 -2.28
N ALA A 53 18.91 -1.66 -1.29
CA ALA A 53 20.32 -1.91 -1.04
C ALA A 53 20.62 -3.29 -0.42
N MET A 54 19.62 -3.95 0.15
CA MET A 54 19.78 -5.27 0.78
C MET A 54 19.40 -6.43 -0.13
N GLU A 55 18.38 -6.25 -0.97
CA GLU A 55 17.79 -7.32 -1.77
C GLU A 55 17.32 -6.80 -3.13
N GLU A 56 17.44 -7.63 -4.16
CA GLU A 56 16.89 -7.36 -5.51
C GLU A 56 15.39 -7.63 -5.54
N VAL A 57 14.61 -6.72 -4.98
CA VAL A 57 13.14 -6.78 -4.94
C VAL A 57 12.54 -5.49 -5.47
N LYS A 58 11.33 -5.55 -5.99
CA LYS A 58 10.56 -4.35 -6.36
C LYS A 58 9.95 -3.72 -5.13
N VAL A 59 9.99 -2.40 -5.05
CA VAL A 59 9.57 -1.65 -3.87
C VAL A 59 8.53 -0.60 -4.22
N ILE A 60 7.52 -0.49 -3.36
CA ILE A 60 6.57 0.61 -3.32
C ILE A 60 6.86 1.39 -2.03
N ALA A 61 7.25 2.65 -2.15
CA ALA A 61 7.43 3.53 -1.00
C ALA A 61 6.17 4.37 -0.76
N HIS A 62 5.79 4.59 0.49
CA HIS A 62 4.76 5.57 0.81
C HIS A 62 5.40 6.92 1.16
N ILE A 63 4.74 8.01 0.79
CA ILE A 63 5.07 9.37 1.24
C ILE A 63 3.78 10.05 1.72
N ARG A 64 3.81 10.50 2.98
CA ARG A 64 2.71 11.27 3.58
C ARG A 64 2.84 12.73 3.20
N THR A 65 1.82 13.29 2.56
CA THR A 65 1.85 14.69 2.15
C THR A 65 1.57 15.65 3.31
N ILE A 66 0.85 15.19 4.35
CA ILE A 66 0.49 16.01 5.52
C ILE A 66 1.70 16.48 6.33
N ASP A 67 2.84 15.81 6.21
CA ASP A 67 4.04 16.07 7.01
C ASP A 67 5.12 16.83 6.23
N LEU A 68 4.99 16.98 4.90
CA LEU A 68 6.06 17.44 4.04
C LEU A 68 5.66 18.67 3.22
N SER A 69 6.59 19.63 3.12
CA SER A 69 6.51 20.69 2.11
C SER A 69 6.78 20.11 0.71
N ARG A 70 6.38 20.85 -0.33
CA ARG A 70 6.66 20.52 -1.74
C ARG A 70 8.14 20.20 -1.98
N VAL A 71 9.03 20.99 -1.41
CA VAL A 71 10.49 20.79 -1.54
C VAL A 71 10.90 19.47 -0.90
N ALA A 72 10.48 19.20 0.33
CA ALA A 72 10.83 17.98 1.05
C ALA A 72 10.27 16.74 0.35
N LEU A 73 9.01 16.78 -0.11
CA LEU A 73 8.37 15.72 -0.86
C LEU A 73 9.11 15.42 -2.18
N THR A 74 9.45 16.47 -2.94
CA THR A 74 10.19 16.34 -4.19
C THR A 74 11.59 15.75 -3.97
N SER A 75 12.29 16.20 -2.92
CA SER A 75 13.61 15.66 -2.57
C SER A 75 13.55 14.20 -2.16
N ALA A 76 12.54 13.81 -1.37
CA ALA A 76 12.32 12.42 -1.00
C ALA A 76 12.04 11.55 -2.24
N THR A 77 11.20 12.01 -3.16
CA THR A 77 10.90 11.26 -4.39
C THR A 77 12.13 11.10 -5.30
N LYS A 78 12.92 12.15 -5.48
CA LYS A 78 14.20 12.07 -6.23
C LYS A 78 15.19 11.11 -5.57
N SER A 79 15.21 11.04 -4.23
CA SER A 79 16.05 10.10 -3.51
C SER A 79 15.59 8.66 -3.72
N LEU A 80 14.28 8.41 -3.76
CA LEU A 80 13.71 7.10 -4.10
C LEU A 80 14.12 6.65 -5.51
N GLU A 81 13.99 7.55 -6.50
CA GLU A 81 14.44 7.28 -7.87
C GLU A 81 15.94 6.94 -7.91
N LEU A 82 16.78 7.72 -7.23
CA LEU A 82 18.23 7.48 -7.14
C LEU A 82 18.55 6.10 -6.51
N CYS A 83 17.74 5.66 -5.56
CA CYS A 83 17.86 4.33 -4.94
C CYS A 83 17.34 3.19 -5.82
N GLY A 84 16.75 3.49 -6.98
CA GLY A 84 16.13 2.49 -7.87
C GLY A 84 14.79 1.97 -7.37
N VAL A 85 14.07 2.73 -6.54
CA VAL A 85 12.70 2.40 -6.14
C VAL A 85 11.75 2.67 -7.31
N GLU A 86 10.93 1.69 -7.66
CA GLU A 86 10.14 1.69 -8.89
C GLU A 86 8.79 2.40 -8.75
N ARG A 87 8.21 2.40 -7.54
CA ARG A 87 6.87 2.95 -7.28
C ARG A 87 6.83 3.79 -6.01
N VAL A 88 6.02 4.84 -6.03
CA VAL A 88 5.72 5.66 -4.85
C VAL A 88 4.21 5.88 -4.72
N VAL A 89 3.67 5.70 -3.51
CA VAL A 89 2.27 6.01 -3.20
C VAL A 89 2.23 7.28 -2.36
N TYR A 90 1.50 8.28 -2.85
CA TYR A 90 1.24 9.49 -2.08
C TYR A 90 -0.06 9.32 -1.30
N VAL A 91 0.04 9.48 -0.01
CA VAL A 91 -1.11 9.42 0.92
C VAL A 91 -1.17 10.74 1.68
N ARG A 92 -2.37 11.20 2.01
CA ARG A 92 -2.46 12.34 2.93
C ARG A 92 -1.84 11.98 4.28
N GLY A 93 -2.12 10.81 4.78
CA GLY A 93 -1.74 10.32 6.10
C GLY A 93 -2.73 10.70 7.19
N ASP A 94 -2.74 9.94 8.28
CA ASP A 94 -3.51 10.23 9.49
C ASP A 94 -2.76 11.24 10.36
N LEU A 95 -3.52 12.03 11.13
CA LEU A 95 -2.93 12.98 12.09
C LEU A 95 -2.14 12.23 13.16
N VAL A 96 -0.91 12.65 13.38
CA VAL A 96 -0.12 12.21 14.53
C VAL A 96 -0.42 13.16 15.68
N PRO A 97 -0.74 12.68 16.90
CA PRO A 97 -0.98 13.55 18.06
C PRO A 97 0.18 14.54 18.28
N ASN A 98 -0.16 15.79 18.55
CA ASN A 98 0.81 16.86 18.78
C ASN A 98 1.74 17.20 17.60
N SER A 99 1.40 16.81 16.38
CA SER A 99 2.11 17.23 15.16
C SER A 99 1.44 18.41 14.47
N SER A 100 2.23 19.19 13.73
CA SER A 100 1.73 20.24 12.86
C SER A 100 1.40 19.68 11.48
N VAL A 101 0.34 20.19 10.87
CA VAL A 101 -0.08 19.83 9.52
C VAL A 101 0.57 20.75 8.49
N VAL A 102 1.24 20.19 7.52
CA VAL A 102 1.70 20.89 6.33
C VAL A 102 0.60 20.82 5.26
N LYS A 103 0.16 21.95 4.74
CA LYS A 103 -0.90 22.08 3.72
C LYS A 103 -0.31 22.63 2.42
N ASP A 104 0.78 22.05 1.93
CA ASP A 104 1.48 22.53 0.75
C ASP A 104 1.20 21.72 -0.51
N VAL A 105 0.99 20.39 -0.35
CA VAL A 105 0.77 19.48 -1.47
C VAL A 105 -0.27 18.44 -1.09
N GLU A 106 -1.33 18.32 -1.88
CA GLU A 106 -2.26 17.17 -1.77
C GLU A 106 -1.69 15.96 -2.55
N PRO A 107 -2.14 14.73 -2.25
CA PRO A 107 -1.62 13.53 -2.92
C PRO A 107 -1.73 13.56 -4.45
N GLU A 108 -2.82 14.10 -5.00
CA GLU A 108 -3.04 14.23 -6.44
C GLU A 108 -2.06 15.24 -7.08
N ASP A 109 -1.76 16.33 -6.35
CA ASP A 109 -0.75 17.32 -6.79
C ASP A 109 0.64 16.71 -6.80
N ALA A 110 0.95 15.84 -5.82
CA ALA A 110 2.22 15.13 -5.78
C ALA A 110 2.41 14.21 -7.00
N VAL A 111 1.36 13.47 -7.40
CA VAL A 111 1.36 12.67 -8.63
C VAL A 111 1.66 13.53 -9.85
N SER A 112 0.95 14.65 -9.98
CA SER A 112 1.12 15.58 -11.10
C SER A 112 2.54 16.16 -11.14
N LEU A 113 3.06 16.54 -9.99
CA LEU A 113 4.42 17.09 -9.84
C LEU A 113 5.50 16.10 -10.30
N VAL A 114 5.40 14.83 -9.89
CA VAL A 114 6.37 13.79 -10.29
C VAL A 114 6.39 13.60 -11.80
N LYS A 115 5.22 13.56 -12.43
CA LYS A 115 5.11 13.44 -13.90
C LYS A 115 5.66 14.68 -14.63
N GLN A 116 5.39 15.88 -14.12
CA GLN A 116 5.94 17.13 -14.67
C GLN A 116 7.48 17.20 -14.58
N LEU A 117 8.05 16.62 -13.53
CA LEU A 117 9.49 16.56 -13.34
C LEU A 117 10.16 15.46 -14.19
N GLY A 118 9.40 14.60 -14.86
CA GLY A 118 9.91 13.53 -15.68
C GLY A 118 10.72 12.47 -14.91
N LEU A 119 10.38 12.25 -13.62
CA LEU A 119 11.05 11.25 -12.79
C LEU A 119 10.66 9.85 -13.23
N ASN A 120 11.63 8.95 -13.27
CA ASN A 120 11.44 7.55 -13.66
C ASN A 120 10.98 6.70 -12.45
N ILE A 121 9.90 7.12 -11.82
CA ILE A 121 9.23 6.41 -10.73
C ILE A 121 7.72 6.49 -10.93
N SER A 122 7.02 5.35 -10.84
CA SER A 122 5.57 5.32 -11.05
C SER A 122 4.81 5.82 -9.83
N PRO A 123 4.06 6.95 -9.93
CA PRO A 123 3.28 7.48 -8.83
C PRO A 123 1.93 6.78 -8.72
N GLY A 124 1.54 6.43 -7.50
CA GLY A 124 0.24 5.87 -7.15
C GLY A 124 -0.46 6.63 -6.03
N LEU A 125 -1.72 6.27 -5.82
CA LEU A 125 -2.58 6.80 -4.76
C LEU A 125 -3.30 5.67 -4.03
N THR A 126 -3.83 5.96 -2.85
CA THR A 126 -4.81 5.09 -2.19
C THR A 126 -6.22 5.43 -2.67
N LEU A 127 -7.09 4.43 -2.80
CA LEU A 127 -8.47 4.56 -3.20
C LEU A 127 -9.38 3.81 -2.22
N SER A 128 -10.30 4.50 -1.56
CA SER A 128 -11.21 3.86 -0.60
C SER A 128 -12.55 3.53 -1.23
N LEU A 129 -12.95 2.26 -1.21
CA LEU A 129 -14.26 1.80 -1.71
C LEU A 129 -15.45 2.25 -0.83
N ARG A 130 -15.19 2.83 0.34
CA ARG A 130 -16.22 3.43 1.19
C ARG A 130 -16.64 4.83 0.75
N LYS A 131 -15.88 5.42 -0.16
CA LYS A 131 -16.22 6.70 -0.76
C LYS A 131 -17.30 6.52 -1.83
N GLY A 132 -18.16 7.50 -1.99
CA GLY A 132 -19.13 7.48 -3.08
C GLY A 132 -18.46 7.43 -4.46
N LEU A 133 -19.12 6.82 -5.45
CA LEU A 133 -18.56 6.62 -6.79
C LEU A 133 -18.03 7.92 -7.42
N THR A 134 -18.75 9.04 -7.23
CA THR A 134 -18.31 10.36 -7.73
C THR A 134 -16.96 10.79 -7.16
N GLU A 135 -16.72 10.55 -5.87
CA GLU A 135 -15.44 10.88 -5.20
C GLU A 135 -14.30 9.96 -5.68
N ILE A 136 -14.62 8.67 -5.88
CA ILE A 136 -13.72 7.69 -6.46
C ILE A 136 -13.32 8.10 -7.88
N LEU A 137 -14.29 8.43 -8.73
CA LEU A 137 -14.06 8.87 -10.11
C LEU A 137 -13.19 10.13 -10.17
N LYS A 138 -13.48 11.10 -9.32
CA LYS A 138 -12.65 12.31 -9.20
C LYS A 138 -11.20 11.97 -8.87
N ARG A 139 -10.97 11.04 -7.94
CA ARG A 139 -9.62 10.60 -7.60
C ARG A 139 -8.95 9.81 -8.74
N MET A 140 -9.69 8.99 -9.46
CA MET A 140 -9.19 8.23 -10.61
C MET A 140 -8.93 9.11 -11.85
N SER A 141 -9.45 10.35 -11.90
CA SER A 141 -9.08 11.31 -12.93
C SER A 141 -7.69 11.92 -12.75
N SER A 142 -7.03 11.67 -11.60
CA SER A 142 -5.61 11.97 -11.45
C SER A 142 -4.79 11.09 -12.41
N SER A 143 -3.58 11.52 -12.74
CA SER A 143 -2.71 10.77 -13.64
C SER A 143 -1.88 9.69 -12.92
N ALA A 144 -2.40 9.09 -11.83
CA ALA A 144 -1.74 8.00 -11.12
C ALA A 144 -1.62 6.75 -12.00
N ASP A 145 -0.52 6.03 -11.87
CA ASP A 145 -0.24 4.82 -12.65
C ASP A 145 -0.86 3.58 -12.01
N PHE A 146 -1.16 3.64 -10.71
CA PHE A 146 -1.80 2.56 -9.97
C PHE A 146 -2.52 3.07 -8.71
N TYR A 147 -3.40 2.22 -8.18
CA TYR A 147 -4.10 2.48 -6.92
C TYR A 147 -3.96 1.32 -5.95
N LEU A 148 -3.64 1.62 -4.69
CA LEU A 148 -3.82 0.71 -3.57
C LEU A 148 -5.25 0.89 -3.05
N VAL A 149 -6.08 -0.15 -3.18
CA VAL A 149 -7.52 -0.07 -2.93
C VAL A 149 -7.85 -0.52 -1.52
N LEU A 150 -8.46 0.36 -0.74
CA LEU A 150 -8.80 0.16 0.66
C LEU A 150 -10.26 -0.25 0.84
N ASN A 151 -10.53 -0.98 1.92
CA ASN A 151 -11.87 -1.34 2.37
C ASN A 151 -12.62 -2.27 1.40
N LEU A 152 -11.92 -3.23 0.79
CA LEU A 152 -12.57 -4.31 0.06
C LEU A 152 -13.30 -5.23 1.04
N THR A 153 -14.59 -5.35 0.87
CA THR A 153 -15.52 -6.22 1.62
C THR A 153 -16.62 -6.68 0.68
N GLU A 154 -17.43 -7.63 1.09
CA GLU A 154 -18.62 -8.05 0.30
C GLU A 154 -19.53 -6.86 -0.06
N LYS A 155 -19.71 -5.92 0.87
CA LYS A 155 -20.57 -4.73 0.67
C LYS A 155 -20.01 -3.72 -0.35
N THR A 156 -18.73 -3.81 -0.66
CA THR A 156 -18.04 -2.89 -1.59
C THR A 156 -17.65 -3.56 -2.90
N PHE A 157 -18.09 -4.80 -3.12
CA PHE A 157 -17.74 -5.58 -4.29
C PHE A 157 -18.24 -4.95 -5.60
N GLU A 158 -19.51 -4.51 -5.64
CA GLU A 158 -20.08 -3.81 -6.82
C GLU A 158 -19.32 -2.52 -7.16
N ILE A 159 -18.82 -1.82 -6.13
CA ILE A 159 -17.99 -0.63 -6.34
C ILE A 159 -16.63 -1.04 -6.92
N LEU A 160 -16.03 -2.14 -6.44
CA LEU A 160 -14.80 -2.67 -7.00
C LEU A 160 -14.97 -3.05 -8.48
N GLU A 161 -16.07 -3.68 -8.88
CA GLU A 161 -16.35 -3.99 -10.29
C GLU A 161 -16.38 -2.73 -11.17
N SER A 162 -17.02 -1.67 -10.66
CA SER A 162 -17.07 -0.38 -11.36
C SER A 162 -15.67 0.25 -11.46
N VAL A 163 -14.90 0.23 -10.38
CA VAL A 163 -13.51 0.71 -10.34
C VAL A 163 -12.63 -0.10 -11.30
N SER A 164 -12.75 -1.43 -11.30
CA SER A 164 -12.00 -2.33 -12.19
C SER A 164 -12.23 -2.01 -13.66
N ARG A 165 -13.49 -1.80 -14.06
CA ARG A 165 -13.85 -1.44 -15.44
C ARG A 165 -13.18 -0.15 -15.88
N ILE A 166 -13.19 0.87 -15.01
CA ILE A 166 -12.58 2.17 -15.28
C ILE A 166 -11.05 2.04 -15.32
N ALA A 167 -10.46 1.35 -14.35
CA ALA A 167 -9.02 1.14 -14.28
C ALA A 167 -8.48 0.45 -15.54
N ARG A 168 -9.17 -0.59 -16.03
CA ARG A 168 -8.84 -1.27 -17.28
C ARG A 168 -8.93 -0.36 -18.50
N SER A 169 -9.99 0.45 -18.60
CA SER A 169 -10.14 1.38 -19.71
C SER A 169 -9.05 2.46 -19.75
N ALA A 170 -8.53 2.82 -18.59
CA ALA A 170 -7.44 3.79 -18.42
C ALA A 170 -6.03 3.15 -18.41
N ASN A 171 -5.92 1.83 -18.52
CA ASN A 171 -4.68 1.06 -18.37
C ASN A 171 -3.94 1.36 -17.05
N VAL A 172 -4.69 1.44 -15.95
CA VAL A 172 -4.20 1.73 -14.59
C VAL A 172 -4.36 0.48 -13.73
N LYS A 173 -3.35 0.13 -12.96
CA LYS A 173 -3.37 -1.06 -12.10
C LYS A 173 -4.06 -0.80 -10.76
N ILE A 174 -4.76 -1.81 -10.25
CA ILE A 174 -5.43 -1.76 -8.94
C ILE A 174 -5.05 -2.95 -8.06
N TYR A 175 -4.71 -2.67 -6.79
CA TYR A 175 -4.28 -3.65 -5.80
C TYR A 175 -5.06 -3.47 -4.49
N PRO A 176 -6.11 -4.27 -4.26
CA PRO A 176 -6.82 -4.23 -2.98
C PRO A 176 -5.95 -4.70 -1.81
N TYR A 177 -6.10 -4.00 -0.68
CA TYR A 177 -5.57 -4.42 0.61
C TYR A 177 -6.39 -5.58 1.17
N LEU A 178 -5.69 -6.63 1.57
CA LEU A 178 -6.19 -7.70 2.43
C LEU A 178 -5.51 -7.56 3.79
N ILE A 179 -6.18 -6.90 4.73
CA ILE A 179 -5.70 -6.78 6.11
C ILE A 179 -6.13 -8.04 6.84
N ILE A 180 -5.18 -8.95 7.06
CA ILE A 180 -5.45 -10.26 7.60
C ILE A 180 -5.05 -10.38 9.07
N ALA A 181 -5.78 -11.18 9.81
CA ALA A 181 -5.45 -11.58 11.17
C ALA A 181 -5.61 -13.09 11.36
N THR A 182 -4.69 -13.66 12.13
CA THR A 182 -4.86 -15.01 12.70
C THR A 182 -5.75 -14.95 13.94
N GLU A 183 -6.22 -16.11 14.44
CA GLU A 183 -7.01 -16.16 15.67
C GLU A 183 -6.34 -15.42 16.84
N ASN A 184 -5.02 -15.52 16.96
CA ASN A 184 -4.25 -14.88 18.03
C ASN A 184 -4.12 -13.35 17.90
N SER A 185 -4.24 -12.79 16.70
CA SER A 185 -4.07 -11.36 16.43
C SER A 185 -5.38 -10.63 16.11
N TYR A 186 -6.48 -11.36 15.88
CA TYR A 186 -7.72 -10.80 15.37
C TYR A 186 -8.33 -9.73 16.29
N GLU A 187 -8.53 -10.05 17.57
CA GLU A 187 -9.14 -9.10 18.52
C GLU A 187 -8.30 -7.84 18.70
N ALA A 188 -6.96 -7.99 18.81
CA ALA A 188 -6.07 -6.85 18.93
C ALA A 188 -6.11 -5.95 17.68
N LEU A 189 -6.09 -6.55 16.51
CA LEU A 189 -6.12 -5.83 15.23
C LEU A 189 -7.50 -5.21 14.96
N ALA A 190 -8.57 -5.92 15.28
CA ALA A 190 -9.95 -5.44 15.16
C ALA A 190 -10.24 -4.24 16.08
N ASN A 191 -9.70 -4.25 17.29
CA ASN A 191 -9.81 -3.10 18.20
C ASN A 191 -9.01 -1.90 17.69
N LEU A 192 -7.88 -2.13 17.01
CA LEU A 192 -7.02 -1.07 16.50
C LEU A 192 -7.58 -0.42 15.21
N LEU A 193 -8.10 -1.22 14.29
CA LEU A 193 -8.49 -0.78 12.93
C LEU A 193 -10.00 -0.70 12.71
N GLY A 194 -10.79 -1.38 13.55
CA GLY A 194 -12.21 -1.66 13.31
C GLY A 194 -12.42 -3.05 12.71
N ARG A 195 -13.37 -3.81 13.30
CA ARG A 195 -13.66 -5.20 12.91
C ARG A 195 -13.96 -5.36 11.43
N GLU A 196 -14.60 -4.37 10.83
CA GLU A 196 -15.00 -4.40 9.43
C GLU A 196 -13.84 -4.23 8.43
N LYS A 197 -12.64 -3.92 8.90
CA LYS A 197 -11.44 -3.78 8.05
C LYS A 197 -10.52 -5.00 8.12
N VAL A 198 -10.73 -5.85 9.12
CA VAL A 198 -9.85 -6.99 9.41
C VAL A 198 -10.53 -8.27 8.93
N LEU A 199 -9.82 -9.06 8.15
CA LEU A 199 -10.30 -10.32 7.60
C LEU A 199 -9.66 -11.50 8.35
N SER A 200 -10.46 -12.53 8.67
CA SER A 200 -9.87 -13.83 8.99
C SER A 200 -9.18 -14.41 7.76
N ILE A 201 -8.32 -15.39 7.95
CA ILE A 201 -7.60 -16.07 6.85
C ILE A 201 -8.60 -16.63 5.82
N GLU A 202 -9.64 -17.34 6.28
CA GLU A 202 -10.66 -17.95 5.42
C GLU A 202 -11.40 -16.88 4.62
N LYS A 203 -11.82 -15.82 5.29
CA LYS A 203 -12.55 -14.72 4.63
C LYS A 203 -11.68 -13.97 3.62
N ALA A 204 -10.42 -13.79 3.91
CA ALA A 204 -9.47 -13.17 2.99
C ALA A 204 -9.26 -14.02 1.73
N LEU A 205 -9.23 -15.36 1.86
CA LEU A 205 -9.14 -16.28 0.72
C LEU A 205 -10.41 -16.25 -0.13
N GLU A 206 -11.60 -16.22 0.49
CA GLU A 206 -12.88 -16.09 -0.21
C GLU A 206 -12.93 -14.77 -1.02
N VAL A 207 -12.59 -13.65 -0.38
CA VAL A 207 -12.56 -12.32 -1.02
C VAL A 207 -11.55 -12.30 -2.16
N ALA A 208 -10.35 -12.84 -1.95
CA ALA A 208 -9.33 -12.89 -2.99
C ALA A 208 -9.78 -13.75 -4.18
N SER A 209 -10.32 -14.95 -3.93
CA SER A 209 -10.81 -15.84 -4.99
C SER A 209 -11.93 -15.20 -5.80
N SER A 210 -12.92 -14.60 -5.14
CA SER A 210 -14.06 -13.98 -5.82
C SER A 210 -13.70 -12.73 -6.60
N SER A 211 -12.65 -11.98 -6.21
CA SER A 211 -12.27 -10.71 -6.84
C SER A 211 -11.01 -10.78 -7.73
N SER A 212 -10.33 -11.92 -7.79
CA SER A 212 -9.07 -12.07 -8.56
C SER A 212 -9.19 -11.65 -10.02
N HIS A 213 -10.31 -11.92 -10.66
CA HIS A 213 -10.58 -11.55 -12.05
C HIS A 213 -10.81 -10.05 -12.28
N LEU A 214 -10.98 -9.25 -11.21
CA LEU A 214 -11.23 -7.82 -11.25
C LEU A 214 -9.99 -6.97 -11.05
N VAL A 215 -8.89 -7.54 -10.56
CA VAL A 215 -7.73 -6.80 -10.03
C VAL A 215 -6.41 -7.28 -10.63
N ASP A 216 -5.36 -6.49 -10.53
CA ASP A 216 -4.02 -6.86 -11.03
C ASP A 216 -3.24 -7.69 -10.01
N GLY A 217 -3.64 -7.60 -8.75
CA GLY A 217 -3.02 -8.31 -7.64
C GLY A 217 -3.59 -7.91 -6.29
N PHE A 218 -3.01 -8.43 -5.21
CA PHE A 218 -3.42 -8.10 -3.84
C PHE A 218 -2.24 -7.64 -3.01
N LEU A 219 -2.49 -6.63 -2.17
CA LEU A 219 -1.56 -6.20 -1.14
C LEU A 219 -1.97 -6.83 0.21
N VAL A 220 -1.17 -7.74 0.69
CA VAL A 220 -1.37 -8.43 1.96
C VAL A 220 -0.73 -7.62 3.09
N SER A 221 -1.51 -7.30 4.11
CA SER A 221 -1.05 -6.66 5.34
C SER A 221 -1.36 -7.53 6.54
N SER A 222 -0.34 -7.87 7.32
CA SER A 222 -0.46 -8.64 8.58
C SER A 222 0.37 -7.98 9.68
N PRO A 223 -0.07 -6.82 10.20
CA PRO A 223 0.77 -5.94 11.01
C PRO A 223 1.18 -6.52 12.37
N LEU A 224 0.40 -7.44 12.95
CA LEU A 224 0.69 -8.04 14.26
C LEU A 224 1.20 -9.48 14.19
N ASP A 225 1.16 -10.11 13.00
CA ASP A 225 1.57 -11.51 12.85
C ASP A 225 2.26 -11.76 11.50
N PHE A 226 3.55 -11.50 11.46
CA PHE A 226 4.36 -11.73 10.25
C PHE A 226 4.31 -13.19 9.78
N LYS A 227 4.37 -14.17 10.72
CA LYS A 227 4.33 -15.60 10.37
C LYS A 227 2.99 -16.01 9.77
N GLY A 228 1.89 -15.53 10.35
CA GLY A 228 0.56 -15.72 9.79
C GLY A 228 0.43 -15.11 8.39
N GLY A 229 0.99 -13.93 8.18
CA GLY A 229 1.06 -13.28 6.87
C GLY A 229 1.80 -14.11 5.82
N ILE A 230 2.94 -14.69 6.18
CA ILE A 230 3.70 -15.59 5.29
C ILE A 230 2.91 -16.85 4.95
N ASN A 231 2.27 -17.48 5.94
CA ASN A 231 1.43 -18.67 5.70
C ASN A 231 0.27 -18.35 4.76
N PHE A 232 -0.37 -17.20 4.94
CA PHE A 232 -1.42 -16.73 4.05
C PHE A 232 -0.92 -16.52 2.61
N LEU A 233 0.22 -15.84 2.42
CA LEU A 233 0.83 -15.64 1.10
C LEU A 233 1.10 -16.97 0.39
N ASN A 234 1.63 -17.97 1.10
CA ASN A 234 1.87 -19.30 0.54
C ASN A 234 0.58 -19.98 0.07
N THR A 235 -0.53 -19.75 0.76
CA THR A 235 -1.85 -20.28 0.38
C THR A 235 -2.43 -19.49 -0.79
N LEU A 236 -2.39 -18.18 -0.72
CA LEU A 236 -2.91 -17.28 -1.76
C LEU A 236 -2.21 -17.54 -3.11
N ARG A 237 -0.88 -17.75 -3.10
CA ARG A 237 -0.09 -18.04 -4.31
C ARG A 237 -0.49 -19.32 -5.04
N LYS A 238 -1.14 -20.28 -4.35
CA LYS A 238 -1.59 -21.54 -4.94
C LYS A 238 -2.93 -21.42 -5.65
N ILE A 239 -3.72 -20.41 -5.29
CA ILE A 239 -5.07 -20.18 -5.82
C ILE A 239 -5.13 -18.96 -6.76
N ALA A 240 -4.05 -18.19 -6.84
CA ALA A 240 -3.85 -17.05 -7.72
C ALA A 240 -3.19 -17.45 -9.04
#